data_ffcf9dbbc7e6972f7bd3ff33610c127c
#
_entry.id   ffcf9dbbc7e6972f7bd3ff33610c127c
#
_cell.length_a   1.000
_cell.length_b   1.000
_cell.length_c   1.000
_cell.angle_alpha   90.00
_cell.angle_beta   90.00
_cell.angle_gamma   90.00
#
_symmetry.space_group_name_H-M   'P 1'
#
loop_
_entity.id
_entity.type
_entity.pdbx_description
1 polymer ?
#
loop_
_entity_poly.entity_id
_entity_poly.type
_entity_poly.pdbx_seq_one_letter_code
_entity_poly.pdbx_strand_id
1 'polypeptide(L)'
;MAKAKEETAKAKTAAPAKATSAKAASAKSASVQPARLQQHYREAVVPALMKQFAYKTAMQVPRIDKIVLNMGVGEAVNDKKILDNAVGDMTRIAGQKPVVTKAKKSIAGFKIRKDYPIGCMVTLRRGRMYEFLDRLVAVAIPRIRDFRGISARSFDGRGNFNLGVKEQIIFPEIEYDKIDALRGLNITITTTAKTDEEARALLAAFKFPFKN
;
A
#
# COMPACT_ATOMS: atom_id res chain seq x y z
N MET A 1 13.15 71.65 -19.35
CA MET A 1 14.09 72.30 -18.38
C MET A 1 14.41 71.27 -17.35
N ALA A 2 15.53 70.74 -17.44
CA ALA A 2 16.75 70.93 -16.68
C ALA A 2 16.76 70.00 -15.47
N LYS A 3 17.58 68.96 -15.56
CA LYS A 3 18.94 68.78 -14.96
C LYS A 3 18.82 68.52 -13.43
N ALA A 4 19.50 67.67 -12.82
CA ALA A 4 20.73 66.91 -13.05
C ALA A 4 20.96 66.10 -11.77
N LYS A 5 21.53 64.91 -11.92
CA LYS A 5 22.86 64.51 -11.42
C LYS A 5 23.03 64.27 -9.93
N GLU A 6 23.48 63.06 -9.71
CA GLU A 6 24.77 62.63 -9.14
C GLU A 6 24.84 62.77 -7.62
N GLU A 7 25.38 61.85 -6.83
CA GLU A 7 26.52 60.95 -7.01
C GLU A 7 26.62 60.03 -5.76
N THR A 8 27.01 58.81 -6.03
CA THR A 8 27.98 57.98 -5.30
C THR A 8 28.36 58.16 -3.84
N ALA A 9 28.42 57.06 -3.11
CA ALA A 9 29.60 56.54 -2.37
C ALA A 9 29.21 55.33 -1.55
N LYS A 10 29.64 54.10 -1.88
CA LYS A 10 30.84 53.38 -1.40
C LYS A 10 31.10 53.42 0.11
N ALA A 11 30.89 52.29 0.78
CA ALA A 11 31.81 51.63 1.73
C ALA A 11 31.15 50.36 2.21
N LYS A 12 31.60 49.19 1.85
CA LYS A 12 32.71 48.37 2.34
C LYS A 12 32.48 47.80 3.74
N THR A 13 32.42 46.44 3.71
CA THR A 13 32.96 45.49 4.68
C THR A 13 32.20 45.21 5.97
N ALA A 14 31.64 44.01 6.06
CA ALA A 14 32.05 42.97 7.02
C ALA A 14 31.19 41.69 6.88
N ALA A 15 31.78 40.64 6.43
CA ALA A 15 31.43 39.26 6.79
C ALA A 15 32.48 38.83 7.86
N PRO A 16 32.33 37.71 8.57
CA PRO A 16 31.28 36.70 8.60
C PRO A 16 30.82 36.36 10.03
N ALA A 17 29.58 35.98 10.18
CA ALA A 17 29.17 35.26 11.39
C ALA A 17 28.98 33.79 11.04
N LYS A 18 29.79 32.97 11.67
CA LYS A 18 29.83 31.55 11.60
C LYS A 18 28.44 30.93 11.84
N ALA A 19 27.99 30.20 10.86
CA ALA A 19 26.88 29.28 11.02
C ALA A 19 27.25 28.21 12.05
N THR A 20 26.64 28.26 13.21
CA THR A 20 26.58 27.12 14.13
C THR A 20 25.73 26.07 13.52
N SER A 21 26.39 25.02 13.04
CA SER A 21 25.75 23.77 12.61
C SER A 21 24.94 23.22 13.79
N ALA A 22 23.64 23.44 13.78
CA ALA A 22 22.73 22.72 14.64
C ALA A 22 22.81 21.24 14.21
N LYS A 23 23.53 20.47 15.04
CA LYS A 23 23.61 19.03 15.02
C LYS A 23 22.18 18.51 15.13
N ALA A 24 21.59 18.15 14.00
CA ALA A 24 20.31 17.45 13.98
C ALA A 24 20.50 16.17 14.78
N ALA A 25 19.94 16.16 15.97
CA ALA A 25 19.85 14.97 16.79
C ALA A 25 19.13 13.91 15.96
N SER A 26 19.88 12.91 15.54
CA SER A 26 19.33 11.69 14.96
C SER A 26 18.37 11.13 16.01
N ALA A 27 17.07 11.35 15.79
CA ALA A 27 16.05 10.65 16.55
C ALA A 27 16.39 9.16 16.41
N LYS A 28 16.84 8.54 17.50
CA LYS A 28 16.98 7.09 17.63
C LYS A 28 15.68 6.51 17.12
N SER A 29 15.71 5.87 15.95
CA SER A 29 14.62 5.05 15.48
C SER A 29 14.30 4.09 16.61
N ALA A 30 13.17 4.30 17.29
CA ALA A 30 12.62 3.32 18.20
C ALA A 30 12.71 1.99 17.45
N SER A 31 13.33 0.99 18.06
CA SER A 31 13.50 -0.33 17.47
C SER A 31 12.11 -0.85 17.15
N VAL A 32 11.68 -0.66 15.91
CA VAL A 32 10.39 -1.15 15.43
C VAL A 32 10.48 -2.65 15.57
N GLN A 33 9.76 -3.20 16.54
CA GLN A 33 9.68 -4.64 16.70
C GLN A 33 9.23 -5.24 15.38
N PRO A 34 9.88 -6.30 14.90
CA PRO A 34 9.48 -6.93 13.65
C PRO A 34 8.03 -7.40 13.76
N ALA A 35 7.24 -7.16 12.72
CA ALA A 35 5.84 -7.56 12.68
C ALA A 35 5.69 -9.07 12.99
N ARG A 36 4.68 -9.44 13.74
CA ARG A 36 4.43 -10.82 14.19
C ARG A 36 4.52 -11.84 13.05
N LEU A 37 3.88 -11.56 11.91
CA LEU A 37 3.92 -12.44 10.74
C LEU A 37 5.30 -12.48 10.06
N GLN A 38 6.14 -11.46 10.22
CA GLN A 38 7.51 -11.49 9.72
C GLN A 38 8.38 -12.44 10.53
N GLN A 39 8.19 -12.50 11.85
CA GLN A 39 8.86 -13.48 12.70
C GLN A 39 8.36 -14.89 12.37
N HIS A 40 7.03 -15.08 12.31
CA HIS A 40 6.42 -16.35 11.93
C HIS A 40 6.94 -16.87 10.57
N TYR A 41 7.12 -15.99 9.59
CA TYR A 41 7.70 -16.37 8.29
C TYR A 41 9.09 -16.98 8.47
N ARG A 42 9.98 -16.36 9.27
CA ARG A 42 11.35 -16.81 9.44
C ARG A 42 11.44 -18.11 10.24
N GLU A 43 10.64 -18.24 11.29
CA GLU A 43 10.73 -19.33 12.27
C GLU A 43 9.96 -20.58 11.84
N ALA A 44 8.78 -20.40 11.23
CA ALA A 44 7.88 -21.52 10.92
C ALA A 44 7.73 -21.76 9.41
N VAL A 45 7.49 -20.70 8.61
CA VAL A 45 7.14 -20.85 7.19
C VAL A 45 8.33 -21.30 6.36
N VAL A 46 9.52 -20.68 6.55
CA VAL A 46 10.72 -21.04 5.78
C VAL A 46 11.12 -22.50 5.97
N PRO A 47 11.23 -23.06 7.18
CA PRO A 47 11.56 -24.47 7.36
C PRO A 47 10.51 -25.42 6.80
N ALA A 48 9.21 -25.06 6.90
CA ALA A 48 8.11 -25.86 6.37
C ALA A 48 8.17 -25.97 4.85
N LEU A 49 8.31 -24.84 4.15
CA LEU A 49 8.40 -24.80 2.69
C LEU A 49 9.69 -25.44 2.15
N MET A 50 10.80 -25.32 2.86
CA MET A 50 12.05 -26.03 2.50
C MET A 50 11.86 -27.54 2.49
N LYS A 51 11.13 -28.08 3.47
CA LYS A 51 10.83 -29.53 3.53
C LYS A 51 9.84 -29.94 2.44
N GLN A 52 8.80 -29.13 2.20
CA GLN A 52 7.73 -29.45 1.25
C GLN A 52 8.21 -29.44 -0.21
N PHE A 53 9.02 -28.46 -0.60
CA PHE A 53 9.48 -28.29 -1.98
C PHE A 53 10.95 -28.67 -2.20
N ALA A 54 11.61 -29.23 -1.18
CA ALA A 54 13.01 -29.68 -1.23
C ALA A 54 13.99 -28.60 -1.74
N TYR A 55 13.82 -27.34 -1.29
CA TYR A 55 14.72 -26.27 -1.67
C TYR A 55 16.13 -26.48 -1.09
N LYS A 56 17.16 -26.22 -1.90
CA LYS A 56 18.55 -26.36 -1.50
C LYS A 56 19.03 -25.25 -0.57
N THR A 57 18.46 -24.06 -0.70
CA THR A 57 18.88 -22.89 0.08
C THR A 57 17.65 -22.09 0.56
N ALA A 58 17.76 -21.48 1.74
CA ALA A 58 16.69 -20.63 2.29
C ALA A 58 16.35 -19.42 1.38
N MET A 59 17.27 -19.00 0.51
CA MET A 59 17.06 -17.90 -0.42
C MET A 59 16.13 -18.25 -1.59
N GLN A 60 15.91 -19.55 -1.86
CA GLN A 60 14.97 -20.02 -2.89
C GLN A 60 13.53 -20.02 -2.41
N VAL A 61 13.32 -20.01 -1.09
CA VAL A 61 11.98 -20.03 -0.49
C VAL A 61 11.18 -18.79 -0.92
N PRO A 62 9.95 -18.97 -1.44
CA PRO A 62 9.12 -17.86 -1.85
C PRO A 62 8.76 -16.96 -0.67
N ARG A 63 8.72 -15.66 -0.92
CA ARG A 63 8.36 -14.63 0.06
C ARG A 63 7.38 -13.65 -0.55
N ILE A 64 6.63 -12.95 0.30
CA ILE A 64 5.80 -11.84 -0.15
C ILE A 64 6.72 -10.64 -0.43
N ASP A 65 6.62 -10.07 -1.62
CA ASP A 65 7.41 -8.90 -2.04
C ASP A 65 6.67 -7.60 -1.69
N LYS A 66 5.42 -7.50 -2.10
CA LYS A 66 4.56 -6.34 -1.87
C LYS A 66 3.09 -6.72 -1.83
N ILE A 67 2.28 -5.86 -1.19
CA ILE A 67 0.84 -5.87 -1.28
C ILE A 67 0.40 -4.55 -1.90
N VAL A 68 -0.41 -4.61 -2.94
CA VAL A 68 -0.97 -3.44 -3.62
C VAL A 68 -2.45 -3.38 -3.33
N LEU A 69 -2.89 -2.26 -2.79
CA LEU A 69 -4.29 -1.94 -2.60
C LEU A 69 -4.71 -0.97 -3.69
N ASN A 70 -5.79 -1.26 -4.38
CA ASN A 70 -6.33 -0.39 -5.41
C ASN A 70 -7.83 -0.19 -5.19
N MET A 71 -8.27 1.06 -5.23
CA MET A 71 -9.67 1.44 -5.18
C MET A 71 -10.01 2.24 -6.43
N GLY A 72 -10.89 1.70 -7.28
CA GLY A 72 -11.41 2.39 -8.45
C GLY A 72 -12.65 3.20 -8.07
N VAL A 73 -12.62 4.50 -8.35
CA VAL A 73 -13.70 5.43 -8.04
C VAL A 73 -14.15 6.08 -9.33
N GLY A 74 -15.02 5.38 -10.10
CA GLY A 74 -15.54 5.89 -11.38
C GLY A 74 -16.39 7.15 -11.23
N GLU A 75 -17.09 7.29 -10.11
CA GLU A 75 -17.93 8.44 -9.78
C GLU A 75 -17.14 9.74 -9.59
N ALA A 76 -15.83 9.65 -9.33
CA ALA A 76 -14.92 10.79 -9.19
C ALA A 76 -14.84 11.69 -10.44
N VAL A 77 -15.32 11.19 -11.58
CA VAL A 77 -15.46 11.99 -12.81
C VAL A 77 -16.50 13.12 -12.62
N ASN A 78 -17.55 12.86 -11.85
CA ASN A 78 -18.63 13.82 -11.59
C ASN A 78 -18.31 14.69 -10.36
N ASP A 79 -17.81 14.08 -9.28
CA ASP A 79 -17.50 14.78 -8.02
C ASP A 79 -16.13 14.38 -7.46
N LYS A 80 -15.24 15.37 -7.39
CA LYS A 80 -13.88 15.18 -6.85
C LYS A 80 -13.87 14.87 -5.36
N LYS A 81 -14.86 15.31 -4.58
CA LYS A 81 -14.94 15.03 -3.14
C LYS A 81 -15.02 13.55 -2.84
N ILE A 82 -15.69 12.78 -3.72
CA ILE A 82 -15.79 11.33 -3.60
C ILE A 82 -14.40 10.67 -3.60
N LEU A 83 -13.49 11.19 -4.42
CA LEU A 83 -12.12 10.70 -4.47
C LEU A 83 -11.33 11.08 -3.21
N ASP A 84 -11.50 12.28 -2.68
CA ASP A 84 -10.83 12.72 -1.46
C ASP A 84 -11.26 11.87 -0.26
N ASN A 85 -12.54 11.51 -0.19
CA ASN A 85 -13.07 10.57 0.82
C ASN A 85 -12.44 9.18 0.65
N ALA A 86 -12.38 8.66 -0.58
CA ALA A 86 -11.72 7.36 -0.87
C ALA A 86 -10.23 7.36 -0.51
N VAL A 87 -9.53 8.47 -0.74
CA VAL A 87 -8.12 8.66 -0.31
C VAL A 87 -8.01 8.67 1.21
N GLY A 88 -8.97 9.28 1.91
CA GLY A 88 -9.08 9.26 3.36
C GLY A 88 -9.23 7.84 3.92
N ASP A 89 -10.18 7.08 3.40
CA ASP A 89 -10.44 5.69 3.78
C ASP A 89 -9.23 4.80 3.52
N MET A 90 -8.65 4.89 2.32
CA MET A 90 -7.45 4.13 1.97
C MET A 90 -6.25 4.49 2.87
N THR A 91 -6.13 5.75 3.28
CA THR A 91 -5.08 6.19 4.21
C THR A 91 -5.23 5.54 5.58
N ARG A 92 -6.46 5.42 6.09
CA ARG A 92 -6.75 4.74 7.37
C ARG A 92 -6.43 3.26 7.28
N ILE A 93 -6.86 2.57 6.21
CA ILE A 93 -6.62 1.15 5.99
C ILE A 93 -5.12 0.85 5.83
N ALA A 94 -4.41 1.61 5.01
CA ALA A 94 -3.02 1.34 4.65
C ALA A 94 -1.99 1.88 5.64
N GLY A 95 -2.38 2.86 6.47
CA GLY A 95 -1.46 3.57 7.35
C GLY A 95 -0.45 4.46 6.61
N GLN A 96 -0.67 4.71 5.32
CA GLN A 96 0.13 5.64 4.50
C GLN A 96 -0.72 6.30 3.43
N LYS A 97 -0.33 7.51 3.01
CA LYS A 97 -1.05 8.28 1.99
C LYS A 97 -1.03 7.57 0.64
N PRO A 98 -2.19 7.30 0.01
CA PRO A 98 -2.28 6.69 -1.30
C PRO A 98 -1.87 7.66 -2.41
N VAL A 99 -1.51 7.07 -3.55
CA VAL A 99 -1.29 7.82 -4.80
C VAL A 99 -2.60 7.85 -5.57
N VAL A 100 -3.01 9.03 -6.00
CA VAL A 100 -4.17 9.21 -6.87
C VAL A 100 -3.80 8.74 -8.28
N THR A 101 -4.58 7.81 -8.82
CA THR A 101 -4.39 7.29 -10.17
C THR A 101 -5.17 8.11 -11.19
N LYS A 102 -4.49 8.49 -12.28
CA LYS A 102 -5.05 9.32 -13.34
C LYS A 102 -5.27 8.53 -14.63
N ALA A 103 -6.26 8.92 -15.39
CA ALA A 103 -6.55 8.34 -16.70
C ALA A 103 -5.39 8.57 -17.68
N LYS A 104 -4.95 7.53 -18.37
CA LYS A 104 -3.89 7.61 -19.40
C LYS A 104 -4.41 8.10 -20.75
N LYS A 105 -5.64 7.74 -21.10
CA LYS A 105 -6.28 8.06 -22.39
C LYS A 105 -7.66 8.67 -22.16
N SER A 106 -8.09 9.52 -23.10
CA SER A 106 -9.46 10.02 -23.14
C SER A 106 -10.37 9.00 -23.79
N ILE A 107 -11.50 8.68 -23.16
CA ILE A 107 -12.51 7.74 -23.66
C ILE A 107 -13.88 8.42 -23.54
N ALA A 108 -14.52 8.74 -24.66
CA ALA A 108 -15.78 9.46 -24.71
C ALA A 108 -16.93 8.67 -24.08
N GLY A 109 -16.98 7.34 -24.28
CA GLY A 109 -18.02 6.47 -23.71
C GLY A 109 -18.08 6.48 -22.18
N PHE A 110 -16.96 6.70 -21.51
CA PHE A 110 -16.88 6.83 -20.05
C PHE A 110 -16.82 8.28 -19.58
N LYS A 111 -16.93 9.27 -20.45
CA LYS A 111 -16.82 10.71 -20.14
C LYS A 111 -15.49 11.09 -19.45
N ILE A 112 -14.42 10.33 -19.73
CA ILE A 112 -13.10 10.49 -19.11
C ILE A 112 -12.17 11.21 -20.08
N ARG A 113 -11.42 12.20 -19.57
CA ARG A 113 -10.32 12.88 -20.27
C ARG A 113 -8.98 12.43 -19.69
N LYS A 114 -7.91 12.61 -20.48
CA LYS A 114 -6.55 12.39 -20.01
C LYS A 114 -6.30 13.19 -18.73
N ASP A 115 -5.54 12.60 -17.79
CA ASP A 115 -5.18 13.14 -16.48
C ASP A 115 -6.35 13.33 -15.49
N TYR A 116 -7.56 12.84 -15.80
CA TYR A 116 -8.64 12.81 -14.82
C TYR A 116 -8.31 11.82 -13.69
N PRO A 117 -8.48 12.22 -12.42
CA PRO A 117 -8.30 11.35 -11.27
C PRO A 117 -9.50 10.38 -11.20
N ILE A 118 -9.23 9.06 -11.21
CA ILE A 118 -10.25 8.00 -11.26
C ILE A 118 -10.12 6.97 -10.14
N GLY A 119 -9.09 7.04 -9.33
CA GLY A 119 -8.92 6.08 -8.25
C GLY A 119 -7.73 6.40 -7.37
N CYS A 120 -7.47 5.53 -6.42
CA CYS A 120 -6.31 5.62 -5.55
C CYS A 120 -5.67 4.25 -5.37
N MET A 121 -4.35 4.24 -5.18
CA MET A 121 -3.54 3.04 -5.06
C MET A 121 -2.47 3.20 -3.98
N VAL A 122 -2.22 2.13 -3.24
CA VAL A 122 -1.14 2.06 -2.24
C VAL A 122 -0.31 0.80 -2.47
N THR A 123 1.00 0.92 -2.36
CA THR A 123 1.91 -0.22 -2.33
C THR A 123 2.53 -0.35 -0.94
N LEU A 124 2.26 -1.47 -0.28
CA LEU A 124 2.80 -1.81 1.03
C LEU A 124 3.99 -2.76 0.88
N ARG A 125 5.07 -2.51 1.65
CA ARG A 125 6.28 -3.32 1.66
C ARG A 125 6.81 -3.51 3.09
N ARG A 126 7.66 -4.52 3.28
CA ARG A 126 8.37 -4.78 4.56
C ARG A 126 7.41 -4.89 5.76
N GLY A 127 7.71 -4.24 6.88
CA GLY A 127 6.92 -4.32 8.13
C GLY A 127 5.44 -3.96 7.94
N ARG A 128 5.13 -2.83 7.29
CA ARG A 128 3.74 -2.41 7.03
C ARG A 128 2.94 -3.43 6.21
N MET A 129 3.59 -4.12 5.29
CA MET A 129 2.97 -5.20 4.50
C MET A 129 2.55 -6.37 5.40
N TYR A 130 3.41 -6.81 6.31
CA TYR A 130 3.09 -7.89 7.22
C TYR A 130 2.05 -7.51 8.26
N GLU A 131 2.06 -6.27 8.75
CA GLU A 131 1.03 -5.75 9.65
C GLU A 131 -0.35 -5.69 8.96
N PHE A 132 -0.38 -5.21 7.73
CA PHE A 132 -1.61 -5.23 6.93
C PHE A 132 -2.10 -6.66 6.67
N LEU A 133 -1.20 -7.57 6.32
CA LEU A 133 -1.53 -8.98 6.09
C LEU A 133 -2.12 -9.63 7.35
N ASP A 134 -1.56 -9.36 8.51
CA ASP A 134 -2.06 -9.86 9.79
C ASP A 134 -3.49 -9.39 10.07
N ARG A 135 -3.76 -8.08 9.91
CA ARG A 135 -5.11 -7.53 10.04
C ARG A 135 -6.08 -8.08 9.01
N LEU A 136 -5.62 -8.25 7.78
CA LEU A 136 -6.43 -8.82 6.71
C LEU A 136 -6.90 -10.24 7.05
N VAL A 137 -5.98 -11.11 7.47
CA VAL A 137 -6.28 -12.53 7.76
C VAL A 137 -7.04 -12.68 9.08
N ALA A 138 -6.59 -12.00 10.14
CA ALA A 138 -7.14 -12.20 11.47
C ALA A 138 -8.48 -11.48 11.70
N VAL A 139 -8.71 -10.32 11.05
CA VAL A 139 -9.85 -9.46 11.35
C VAL A 139 -10.74 -9.21 10.13
N ALA A 140 -10.16 -8.77 9.00
CA ALA A 140 -10.95 -8.31 7.86
C ALA A 140 -11.65 -9.45 7.13
N ILE A 141 -10.96 -10.54 6.83
CA ILE A 141 -11.54 -11.69 6.11
C ILE A 141 -12.71 -12.32 6.87
N PRO A 142 -12.63 -12.61 8.18
CA PRO A 142 -13.79 -13.15 8.93
C PRO A 142 -15.00 -12.21 8.97
N ARG A 143 -14.81 -10.90 8.77
CA ARG A 143 -15.88 -9.90 8.76
C ARG A 143 -16.56 -9.74 7.39
N ILE A 144 -16.05 -10.43 6.35
CA ILE A 144 -16.69 -10.41 5.03
C ILE A 144 -18.06 -11.08 5.16
N ARG A 145 -19.09 -10.38 4.66
CA ARG A 145 -20.45 -10.90 4.60
C ARG A 145 -20.51 -12.16 3.74
N ASP A 146 -21.19 -13.20 4.21
CA ASP A 146 -21.35 -14.49 3.52
C ASP A 146 -20.02 -15.14 3.09
N PHE A 147 -18.99 -15.03 3.92
CA PHE A 147 -17.69 -15.59 3.63
C PHE A 147 -17.73 -17.13 3.56
N ARG A 148 -17.37 -17.69 2.41
CA ARG A 148 -17.32 -19.14 2.15
C ARG A 148 -15.91 -19.65 1.82
N GLY A 149 -14.89 -18.89 2.16
CA GLY A 149 -13.52 -19.17 1.75
C GLY A 149 -13.10 -18.46 0.46
N ILE A 150 -11.81 -18.34 0.26
CA ILE A 150 -11.20 -17.64 -0.86
C ILE A 150 -10.91 -18.65 -1.98
N SER A 151 -11.27 -18.32 -3.22
CA SER A 151 -11.03 -19.18 -4.37
C SER A 151 -9.53 -19.31 -4.69
N ALA A 152 -9.04 -20.53 -4.85
CA ALA A 152 -7.69 -20.78 -5.33
C ALA A 152 -7.48 -20.42 -6.81
N ARG A 153 -8.55 -20.10 -7.56
CA ARG A 153 -8.46 -19.67 -8.98
C ARG A 153 -8.02 -18.22 -9.15
N SER A 154 -7.86 -17.49 -8.06
CA SER A 154 -7.46 -16.05 -8.07
C SER A 154 -5.95 -15.84 -8.20
N PHE A 155 -5.18 -16.89 -8.49
CA PHE A 155 -3.77 -16.79 -8.87
C PHE A 155 -3.64 -16.46 -10.37
N ASP A 156 -2.52 -15.84 -10.74
CA ASP A 156 -2.25 -15.35 -12.10
C ASP A 156 -1.39 -16.31 -12.97
N GLY A 157 -1.10 -17.52 -12.49
CA GLY A 157 -0.19 -18.47 -13.15
C GLY A 157 1.30 -18.20 -12.87
N ARG A 158 1.62 -17.13 -12.14
CA ARG A 158 3.00 -16.74 -11.79
C ARG A 158 3.19 -16.52 -10.28
N GLY A 159 2.31 -17.09 -9.48
CA GLY A 159 2.39 -17.02 -8.03
C GLY A 159 1.93 -15.71 -7.41
N ASN A 160 1.27 -14.81 -8.13
CA ASN A 160 0.64 -13.64 -7.53
C ASN A 160 -0.84 -13.92 -7.27
N PHE A 161 -1.36 -13.33 -6.20
CA PHE A 161 -2.72 -13.57 -5.75
C PHE A 161 -3.53 -12.28 -5.74
N ASN A 162 -4.77 -12.32 -6.26
CA ASN A 162 -5.68 -11.19 -6.28
C ASN A 162 -6.96 -11.48 -5.50
N LEU A 163 -7.34 -10.56 -4.62
CA LEU A 163 -8.56 -10.62 -3.83
C LEU A 163 -9.37 -9.34 -4.04
N GLY A 164 -10.61 -9.48 -4.49
CA GLY A 164 -11.58 -8.39 -4.54
C GLY A 164 -12.42 -8.36 -3.27
N VAL A 165 -12.48 -7.22 -2.63
CA VAL A 165 -13.32 -6.93 -1.48
C VAL A 165 -14.43 -5.99 -1.93
N LYS A 166 -15.68 -6.30 -1.64
CA LYS A 166 -16.84 -5.50 -2.07
C LYS A 166 -17.06 -4.27 -1.20
N GLU A 167 -16.72 -4.35 0.08
CA GLU A 167 -17.04 -3.34 1.08
C GLU A 167 -15.81 -3.00 1.92
N GLN A 168 -15.44 -1.70 2.00
CA GLN A 168 -14.32 -1.26 2.84
C GLN A 168 -14.58 -1.38 4.34
N ILE A 169 -15.83 -1.55 4.76
CA ILE A 169 -16.25 -1.64 6.18
C ILE A 169 -15.68 -2.87 6.90
N ILE A 170 -15.23 -3.88 6.16
CA ILE A 170 -14.59 -5.05 6.78
C ILE A 170 -13.35 -4.69 7.60
N PHE A 171 -12.71 -3.55 7.30
CA PHE A 171 -11.58 -3.06 8.05
C PHE A 171 -12.02 -2.31 9.30
N PRO A 172 -11.50 -2.65 10.50
CA PRO A 172 -11.91 -2.02 11.75
C PRO A 172 -11.56 -0.54 11.86
N GLU A 173 -10.63 -0.07 11.02
CA GLU A 173 -10.20 1.34 10.96
C GLU A 173 -11.25 2.25 10.32
N ILE A 174 -12.25 1.66 9.66
CA ILE A 174 -13.33 2.39 8.99
C ILE A 174 -14.57 2.36 9.87
N GLU A 175 -15.01 3.53 10.29
CA GLU A 175 -16.26 3.73 11.04
C GLU A 175 -17.42 3.89 10.06
N TYR A 176 -18.48 3.10 10.24
CA TYR A 176 -19.66 3.11 9.35
C TYR A 176 -20.32 4.49 9.25
N ASP A 177 -20.41 5.21 10.37
CA ASP A 177 -21.08 6.51 10.43
C ASP A 177 -20.34 7.64 9.73
N LYS A 178 -19.06 7.42 9.37
CA LYS A 178 -18.21 8.44 8.74
C LYS A 178 -17.99 8.23 7.25
N ILE A 179 -18.56 7.17 6.68
CA ILE A 179 -18.44 6.89 5.25
C ILE A 179 -19.61 7.51 4.49
N ASP A 180 -19.31 8.03 3.31
CA ASP A 180 -20.30 8.56 2.37
C ASP A 180 -20.91 7.48 1.47
N ALA A 181 -20.12 6.49 1.06
CA ALA A 181 -20.57 5.38 0.23
C ALA A 181 -19.74 4.11 0.47
N LEU A 182 -20.36 2.95 0.21
CA LEU A 182 -19.68 1.66 0.19
C LEU A 182 -18.84 1.55 -1.07
N ARG A 183 -17.53 1.28 -0.90
CA ARG A 183 -16.59 1.10 -2.00
C ARG A 183 -15.86 -0.20 -1.88
N GLY A 184 -15.72 -0.86 -3.04
CA GLY A 184 -14.88 -2.04 -3.15
C GLY A 184 -13.42 -1.68 -3.33
N LEU A 185 -12.54 -2.60 -2.94
CA LEU A 185 -11.11 -2.48 -3.18
C LEU A 185 -10.51 -3.81 -3.64
N ASN A 186 -9.49 -3.72 -4.45
CA ASN A 186 -8.71 -4.86 -4.90
C ASN A 186 -7.41 -4.94 -4.13
N ILE A 187 -7.09 -6.13 -3.63
CA ILE A 187 -5.89 -6.46 -2.89
C ILE A 187 -5.07 -7.41 -3.74
N THR A 188 -3.90 -6.98 -4.20
CA THR A 188 -2.98 -7.82 -4.97
C THR A 188 -1.78 -8.14 -4.10
N ILE A 189 -1.53 -9.41 -3.86
CA ILE A 189 -0.37 -9.93 -3.12
C ILE A 189 0.63 -10.44 -4.15
N THR A 190 1.75 -9.75 -4.29
CA THR A 190 2.84 -10.16 -5.16
C THR A 190 3.84 -10.97 -4.37
N THR A 191 4.14 -12.17 -4.87
CA THR A 191 5.13 -13.06 -4.25
C THR A 191 6.34 -13.27 -5.18
N THR A 192 7.38 -13.88 -4.66
CA THR A 192 8.56 -14.30 -5.43
C THR A 192 8.46 -15.77 -5.87
N ALA A 193 7.32 -16.41 -5.65
CA ALA A 193 7.07 -17.78 -6.10
C ALA A 193 7.10 -17.85 -7.63
N LYS A 194 7.52 -18.99 -8.16
CA LYS A 194 7.55 -19.23 -9.60
C LYS A 194 6.28 -19.90 -10.09
N THR A 195 5.63 -20.67 -9.23
CA THR A 195 4.39 -21.40 -9.51
C THR A 195 3.29 -21.03 -8.54
N ASP A 196 2.04 -21.23 -8.95
CA ASP A 196 0.89 -20.97 -8.10
C ASP A 196 0.82 -21.93 -6.90
N GLU A 197 1.36 -23.15 -7.04
CA GLU A 197 1.42 -24.13 -5.96
C GLU A 197 2.32 -23.67 -4.82
N GLU A 198 3.50 -23.14 -5.15
CA GLU A 198 4.42 -22.55 -4.17
C GLU A 198 3.77 -21.35 -3.46
N ALA A 199 3.10 -20.46 -4.22
CA ALA A 199 2.41 -19.30 -3.66
C ALA A 199 1.22 -19.69 -2.78
N ARG A 200 0.46 -20.71 -3.20
CA ARG A 200 -0.65 -21.26 -2.41
C ARG A 200 -0.15 -21.85 -1.09
N ALA A 201 0.93 -22.61 -1.12
CA ALA A 201 1.55 -23.16 0.09
C ALA A 201 2.05 -22.05 1.01
N LEU A 202 2.69 -21.00 0.45
CA LEU A 202 3.12 -19.82 1.20
C LEU A 202 1.94 -19.13 1.89
N LEU A 203 0.87 -18.81 1.17
CA LEU A 203 -0.30 -18.14 1.75
C LEU A 203 -1.05 -19.04 2.72
N ALA A 204 -1.13 -20.34 2.49
CA ALA A 204 -1.70 -21.31 3.45
C ALA A 204 -0.91 -21.33 4.77
N ALA A 205 0.43 -21.23 4.72
CA ALA A 205 1.27 -21.11 5.91
C ALA A 205 1.00 -19.81 6.69
N PHE A 206 0.52 -18.74 6.04
CA PHE A 206 0.01 -17.53 6.68
C PHE A 206 -1.48 -17.63 7.10
N LYS A 207 -2.05 -18.83 7.08
CA LYS A 207 -3.44 -19.11 7.48
C LYS A 207 -4.51 -18.42 6.61
N PHE A 208 -4.22 -18.23 5.32
CA PHE A 208 -5.25 -17.80 4.38
C PHE A 208 -6.35 -18.87 4.28
N PRO A 209 -7.63 -18.49 4.43
CA PRO A 209 -8.74 -19.43 4.40
C PRO A 209 -9.16 -19.76 2.96
N PHE A 210 -8.38 -20.60 2.27
CA PHE A 210 -8.74 -21.08 0.96
C PHE A 210 -9.93 -22.04 1.03
N LYS A 211 -10.79 -21.94 0.02
CA LYS A 211 -11.86 -22.92 -0.17
C LYS A 211 -11.24 -24.22 -0.71
N ASN A 212 -11.59 -25.32 -0.07
CA ASN A 212 -11.25 -26.67 -0.54
C ASN A 212 -12.00 -27.02 -1.82
#